data_7413989b5a0efc17287a9f12c972a6fa
#
_entry.id   7413989b5a0efc17287a9f12c972a6fa
#
_cell.length_a   1.000
_cell.length_b   1.000
_cell.length_c   1.000
_cell.angle_alpha   90.00
_cell.angle_beta   90.00
_cell.angle_gamma   90.00
#
_symmetry.space_group_name_H-M   'P 1'
#
loop_
_entity.id
_entity.type
_entity.pdbx_description
1 polymer ?
#
loop_
_entity_poly.entity_id
_entity_poly.type
_entity_poly.pdbx_seq_one_letter_code
_entity_poly.pdbx_strand_id
1 'polypeptide(L)'
;MKKNIKSIVLLSLLLSSTVACNQNNGIDYTGMTLDILKMDTSINQFNITEGESCDLDAINNKNLNLEIEWISSNEEVATVNKYGILDALTYGTTIITARVKDAPYISDSIYVDVKGYVQQTGVGTGRTPQDAIFLGNEGEEEPLEIYFLEMQHIYSDSIYIKKGNVDILIDTGYEIDGQYIDKFLAEHMTDGVLDMFMLSHADGDHINGAPNALKNVSSISLMIDYGGTNIGSVGTLREKYKNKGTAYYTAYDCVNFANNAFDRFYFTEEFYMDVLDTTQYIENTDASGASNPNSVSVIFNYRDFSFFTGGDITESTEQKLLENEELPEVTLFKSPHHGSHGSNSQEFLNTLNPKAVAISAARAGQYNAVPSSTPSKNNTYNLDARSGHPAAEAIQRIYRAPNISQNLNVYWNAVNGTMKFTSYGENDFTFEGSRTMRGYYDLTLTGGTPVWNEQIQDFENKVTGEENYKLHESKVFTFREYIQYLPEWARTQYYPNY
;
A
#
# COMPACT_ATOMS: atom_id res chain seq x y z
N MET A 1 -6.31 29.67 -19.64
CA MET A 1 -7.78 29.49 -19.48
C MET A 1 -8.03 29.25 -17.99
N LYS A 2 -8.72 30.18 -17.34
CA LYS A 2 -8.98 30.12 -15.89
C LYS A 2 -10.02 29.03 -15.64
N LYS A 3 -9.67 27.98 -14.88
CA LYS A 3 -10.63 27.01 -14.37
C LYS A 3 -11.08 27.42 -12.99
N ASN A 4 -12.38 27.56 -12.85
CA ASN A 4 -13.08 27.95 -11.64
C ASN A 4 -12.88 26.89 -10.53
N ILE A 5 -12.23 27.30 -9.47
CA ILE A 5 -12.29 26.62 -8.18
C ILE A 5 -13.66 26.98 -7.59
N LYS A 6 -14.48 25.96 -7.33
CA LYS A 6 -15.76 26.16 -6.63
C LYS A 6 -15.45 26.57 -5.20
N SER A 7 -15.67 27.83 -4.90
CA SER A 7 -15.66 28.36 -3.54
C SER A 7 -16.68 27.61 -2.69
N ILE A 8 -16.21 26.96 -1.64
CA ILE A 8 -17.06 26.59 -0.52
C ILE A 8 -17.34 27.87 0.21
N VAL A 9 -18.55 28.40 0.02
CA VAL A 9 -19.04 29.58 0.71
C VAL A 9 -19.25 29.18 2.17
N LEU A 10 -18.30 29.58 3.03
CA LEU A 10 -18.54 29.59 4.46
C LEU A 10 -19.58 30.68 4.71
N LEU A 11 -20.77 30.27 5.18
CA LEU A 11 -21.86 31.14 5.54
C LEU A 11 -21.43 31.92 6.78
N SER A 12 -20.94 33.14 6.59
CA SER A 12 -20.74 34.09 7.69
C SER A 12 -22.14 34.47 8.21
N LEU A 13 -22.48 33.98 9.37
CA LEU A 13 -23.65 34.45 10.12
C LEU A 13 -23.38 35.91 10.50
N LEU A 14 -23.93 36.82 9.72
CA LEU A 14 -24.11 38.23 10.12
C LEU A 14 -25.13 38.27 11.27
N LEU A 15 -24.63 38.17 12.50
CA LEU A 15 -25.37 38.64 13.66
C LEU A 15 -25.24 40.16 13.69
N SER A 16 -26.28 40.84 13.22
CA SER A 16 -26.45 42.25 13.49
C SER A 16 -26.74 42.45 14.98
N SER A 17 -25.70 42.58 15.78
CA SER A 17 -25.80 43.10 17.14
C SER A 17 -25.69 44.61 17.09
N THR A 18 -26.66 45.28 17.62
CA THR A 18 -26.65 46.73 17.90
C THR A 18 -25.43 47.08 18.79
N VAL A 19 -24.49 47.83 18.20
CA VAL A 19 -23.24 48.23 18.82
C VAL A 19 -23.55 49.22 19.93
N ALA A 20 -23.28 48.85 21.18
CA ALA A 20 -23.01 49.82 22.24
C ALA A 20 -21.61 50.38 21.98
N CYS A 21 -21.56 51.65 21.61
CA CYS A 21 -20.33 52.38 21.34
C CYS A 21 -19.54 52.53 22.67
N ASN A 22 -18.52 51.71 22.86
CA ASN A 22 -17.52 51.93 23.89
C ASN A 22 -16.35 52.63 23.23
N GLN A 23 -16.29 53.97 23.36
CA GLN A 23 -15.15 54.82 22.92
C GLN A 23 -13.96 54.54 23.83
N ASN A 24 -13.14 53.58 23.51
CA ASN A 24 -11.77 53.52 24.01
C ASN A 24 -10.81 53.76 22.84
N ASN A 25 -9.97 54.75 22.98
CA ASN A 25 -8.82 55.11 22.12
C ASN A 25 -9.06 56.04 20.92
N GLY A 26 -10.23 56.57 20.65
CA GLY A 26 -10.45 57.52 19.54
C GLY A 26 -10.35 56.94 18.13
N ILE A 27 -10.32 55.64 18.01
CA ILE A 27 -10.27 54.93 16.71
C ILE A 27 -11.69 54.69 16.20
N ASP A 28 -11.97 55.11 14.98
CA ASP A 28 -13.22 54.80 14.28
C ASP A 28 -13.09 53.43 13.58
N TYR A 29 -13.80 52.45 14.12
CA TYR A 29 -13.86 51.09 13.60
C TYR A 29 -14.92 50.87 12.52
N THR A 30 -15.71 51.91 12.16
CA THR A 30 -16.81 51.78 11.18
C THR A 30 -16.27 51.37 9.81
N GLY A 31 -16.80 50.26 9.25
CA GLY A 31 -16.37 49.73 7.97
C GLY A 31 -14.94 49.18 7.91
N MET A 32 -14.36 48.94 9.08
CA MET A 32 -13.05 48.24 9.12
C MET A 32 -13.22 46.74 8.89
N THR A 33 -12.31 46.18 8.07
CA THR A 33 -12.13 44.76 7.85
C THR A 33 -10.71 44.35 8.24
N LEU A 34 -10.52 43.10 8.57
CA LEU A 34 -9.23 42.49 8.86
C LEU A 34 -9.02 41.35 7.84
N ASP A 35 -7.82 41.18 7.35
CA ASP A 35 -7.42 40.10 6.47
C ASP A 35 -6.15 39.43 7.02
N ILE A 36 -6.13 38.11 7.11
CA ILE A 36 -4.94 37.32 7.49
C ILE A 36 -4.10 37.10 6.23
N LEU A 37 -2.79 37.34 6.38
CA LEU A 37 -1.82 37.16 5.31
C LEU A 37 -0.81 36.09 5.69
N LYS A 38 -0.33 35.37 4.68
CA LYS A 38 0.89 34.56 4.71
C LYS A 38 1.77 35.02 3.55
N MET A 39 3.02 35.44 3.85
CA MET A 39 3.94 35.94 2.83
C MET A 39 3.32 37.06 1.96
N ASP A 40 2.75 38.08 2.61
CA ASP A 40 2.07 39.23 1.97
C ASP A 40 0.88 38.91 1.07
N THR A 41 0.34 37.70 1.16
CA THR A 41 -0.83 37.26 0.38
C THR A 41 -1.98 36.90 1.30
N SER A 42 -3.17 37.45 1.06
CA SER A 42 -4.40 37.09 1.77
C SER A 42 -4.76 35.63 1.50
N ILE A 43 -5.03 34.88 2.56
CA ILE A 43 -5.32 33.44 2.50
C ILE A 43 -6.59 33.10 3.28
N ASN A 44 -7.29 32.04 2.85
CA ASN A 44 -8.44 31.50 3.56
C ASN A 44 -8.12 30.14 4.18
N GLN A 45 -7.11 29.48 3.66
CA GLN A 45 -6.64 28.16 4.14
C GLN A 45 -5.23 27.90 3.66
N PHE A 46 -4.51 27.06 4.41
CA PHE A 46 -3.24 26.50 3.96
C PHE A 46 -2.93 25.18 4.70
N ASN A 47 -1.99 24.44 4.14
CA ASN A 47 -1.44 23.26 4.75
C ASN A 47 -0.07 23.62 5.37
N ILE A 48 0.22 23.04 6.52
CA ILE A 48 1.51 23.10 7.20
C ILE A 48 1.82 21.72 7.76
N THR A 49 3.09 21.35 7.83
CA THR A 49 3.50 20.03 8.37
C THR A 49 3.70 20.12 9.87
N GLU A 50 3.37 19.06 10.59
CA GLU A 50 3.69 18.91 12.01
C GLU A 50 5.17 19.21 12.29
N GLY A 51 5.43 20.02 13.31
CA GLY A 51 6.77 20.49 13.65
C GLY A 51 7.25 21.72 12.88
N GLU A 52 6.53 22.18 11.84
CA GLU A 52 6.84 23.43 11.15
C GLU A 52 6.20 24.62 11.85
N SER A 53 6.82 25.79 11.62
CA SER A 53 6.29 27.09 12.07
C SER A 53 6.18 28.03 10.89
N CYS A 54 5.21 28.95 10.92
CA CYS A 54 5.12 30.01 9.93
C CYS A 54 4.63 31.33 10.53
N ASP A 55 5.03 32.44 9.89
CA ASP A 55 4.58 33.77 10.25
C ASP A 55 3.25 34.07 9.53
N LEU A 56 2.28 34.52 10.30
CA LEU A 56 1.02 35.08 9.84
C LEU A 56 0.96 36.56 10.21
N ASP A 57 0.52 37.37 9.28
CA ASP A 57 0.24 38.77 9.51
C ASP A 57 -1.26 39.03 9.44
N ALA A 58 -1.72 40.12 10.10
CA ALA A 58 -3.08 40.59 10.01
C ALA A 58 -3.10 42.07 9.69
N ILE A 59 -3.67 42.41 8.54
CA ILE A 59 -3.78 43.79 8.11
C ILE A 59 -5.25 44.21 8.08
N ASN A 60 -5.48 45.50 8.37
CA ASN A 60 -6.81 46.10 8.23
C ASN A 60 -6.87 47.07 7.05
N ASN A 61 -8.05 47.20 6.46
CA ASN A 61 -8.27 48.04 5.27
C ASN A 61 -8.03 49.54 5.49
N LYS A 62 -7.80 49.95 6.75
CA LYS A 62 -7.47 51.36 7.10
C LYS A 62 -5.97 51.55 7.39
N ASN A 63 -5.18 50.50 7.30
CA ASN A 63 -3.73 50.50 7.57
C ASN A 63 -3.38 51.08 8.96
N LEU A 64 -4.19 50.84 9.96
CA LEU A 64 -3.95 51.26 11.33
C LEU A 64 -3.12 50.22 12.07
N ASN A 65 -2.18 50.70 12.91
CA ASN A 65 -1.45 49.82 13.81
C ASN A 65 -2.34 49.49 15.01
N LEU A 66 -2.91 48.30 15.01
CA LEU A 66 -3.83 47.79 16.04
C LEU A 66 -3.24 46.61 16.76
N GLU A 67 -3.58 46.46 18.03
CA GLU A 67 -3.21 45.24 18.77
C GLU A 67 -4.13 44.09 18.31
N ILE A 68 -3.51 43.02 17.76
CA ILE A 68 -4.18 41.85 17.28
C ILE A 68 -4.08 40.74 18.31
N GLU A 69 -5.18 40.10 18.57
CA GLU A 69 -5.27 38.88 19.37
C GLU A 69 -5.44 37.70 18.44
N TRP A 70 -4.54 36.72 18.56
CA TRP A 70 -4.55 35.49 17.80
C TRP A 70 -5.11 34.33 18.62
N ILE A 71 -5.93 33.47 18.01
CA ILE A 71 -6.62 32.37 18.69
C ILE A 71 -6.58 31.15 17.79
N SER A 72 -6.22 30.02 18.34
CA SER A 72 -6.41 28.70 17.72
C SER A 72 -7.69 28.06 18.28
N SER A 73 -8.49 27.47 17.42
CA SER A 73 -9.68 26.70 17.83
C SER A 73 -9.33 25.33 18.42
N ASN A 74 -8.13 24.83 18.12
CA ASN A 74 -7.58 23.58 18.67
C ASN A 74 -6.06 23.72 18.85
N GLU A 75 -5.67 24.07 20.09
CA GLU A 75 -4.26 24.29 20.44
C GLU A 75 -3.46 22.97 20.52
N GLU A 76 -4.10 21.80 20.53
CA GLU A 76 -3.41 20.51 20.42
C GLU A 76 -2.90 20.28 18.99
N VAL A 77 -3.59 20.84 17.99
CA VAL A 77 -3.23 20.73 16.58
C VAL A 77 -2.21 21.81 16.19
N ALA A 78 -2.49 23.06 16.48
CA ALA A 78 -1.55 24.15 16.27
C ALA A 78 -1.79 25.30 17.27
N THR A 79 -0.70 25.90 17.70
CA THR A 79 -0.74 27.13 18.51
C THR A 79 -0.38 28.34 17.64
N VAL A 80 -0.83 29.52 18.06
CA VAL A 80 -0.40 30.78 17.47
C VAL A 80 -0.09 31.78 18.58
N ASN A 81 1.07 32.40 18.53
CA ASN A 81 1.46 33.35 19.56
C ASN A 81 0.99 34.78 19.23
N LYS A 82 1.19 35.68 20.16
CA LYS A 82 0.79 37.11 20.02
C LYS A 82 1.43 37.86 18.84
N TYR A 83 2.46 37.33 18.24
CA TYR A 83 3.15 37.92 17.10
C TYR A 83 2.69 37.32 15.77
N GLY A 84 1.72 36.41 15.78
CA GLY A 84 1.24 35.72 14.58
C GLY A 84 2.08 34.49 14.17
N ILE A 85 3.07 34.08 14.98
CA ILE A 85 3.83 32.87 14.69
C ILE A 85 2.98 31.69 15.06
N LEU A 86 2.65 30.88 14.06
CA LEU A 86 1.93 29.62 14.18
C LEU A 86 2.93 28.49 14.28
N ASP A 87 2.74 27.61 15.26
CA ASP A 87 3.49 26.37 15.45
C ASP A 87 2.53 25.18 15.25
N ALA A 88 2.80 24.33 14.26
CA ALA A 88 2.05 23.12 13.99
C ALA A 88 2.53 22.00 14.91
N LEU A 89 1.65 21.49 15.80
CA LEU A 89 2.02 20.56 16.88
C LEU A 89 1.68 19.12 16.58
N THR A 90 0.49 18.86 16.04
CA THR A 90 -0.02 17.52 15.83
C THR A 90 -0.94 17.49 14.60
N TYR A 91 -0.90 16.39 13.87
CA TYR A 91 -1.82 16.12 12.76
C TYR A 91 -3.29 16.45 13.11
N GLY A 92 -3.95 17.16 12.22
CA GLY A 92 -5.33 17.53 12.37
C GLY A 92 -5.67 18.86 11.74
N THR A 93 -6.83 19.39 12.07
CA THR A 93 -7.32 20.65 11.54
C THR A 93 -7.65 21.63 12.64
N THR A 94 -7.34 22.91 12.44
CA THR A 94 -7.70 23.98 13.34
C THR A 94 -8.11 25.22 12.57
N ILE A 95 -8.81 26.14 13.23
CA ILE A 95 -9.12 27.46 12.70
C ILE A 95 -8.29 28.47 13.49
N ILE A 96 -7.49 29.26 12.78
CA ILE A 96 -6.76 30.37 13.37
C ILE A 96 -7.53 31.66 13.11
N THR A 97 -7.80 32.38 14.17
CA THR A 97 -8.54 33.64 14.11
C THR A 97 -7.64 34.81 14.60
N ALA A 98 -7.54 35.81 13.77
CA ALA A 98 -7.01 37.14 14.16
C ALA A 98 -8.18 38.06 14.45
N ARG A 99 -8.13 38.80 15.58
CA ARG A 99 -9.13 39.81 15.92
C ARG A 99 -8.51 41.03 16.53
N VAL A 100 -9.14 42.16 16.28
CA VAL A 100 -8.72 43.42 16.93
C VAL A 100 -9.07 43.37 18.42
N LYS A 101 -8.08 43.50 19.29
CA LYS A 101 -8.25 43.34 20.74
C LYS A 101 -9.35 44.24 21.33
N ASP A 102 -9.36 45.51 20.95
CA ASP A 102 -10.33 46.51 21.46
C ASP A 102 -11.68 46.48 20.71
N ALA A 103 -11.77 45.73 19.58
CA ALA A 103 -12.94 45.57 18.77
C ALA A 103 -13.05 44.15 18.23
N PRO A 104 -13.29 43.10 19.05
CA PRO A 104 -13.21 41.69 18.69
C PRO A 104 -14.18 41.24 17.58
N TYR A 105 -15.17 42.06 17.24
CA TYR A 105 -16.07 41.81 16.11
C TYR A 105 -15.41 42.11 14.75
N ILE A 106 -14.24 42.75 14.74
CA ILE A 106 -13.38 42.90 13.57
C ILE A 106 -12.39 41.75 13.63
N SER A 107 -12.64 40.72 12.86
CA SER A 107 -11.84 39.51 12.84
C SER A 107 -11.83 38.89 11.47
N ASP A 108 -10.81 38.09 11.22
CA ASP A 108 -10.69 37.17 10.11
C ASP A 108 -10.24 35.81 10.61
N SER A 109 -10.54 34.76 9.86
CA SER A 109 -10.23 33.38 10.24
C SER A 109 -9.80 32.58 9.04
N ILE A 110 -8.75 31.78 9.23
CA ILE A 110 -8.24 30.87 8.22
C ILE A 110 -8.33 29.43 8.70
N TYR A 111 -8.51 28.51 7.77
CA TYR A 111 -8.47 27.09 8.02
C TYR A 111 -7.04 26.58 7.85
N VAL A 112 -6.52 25.93 8.88
CA VAL A 112 -5.19 25.34 8.89
C VAL A 112 -5.33 23.83 8.99
N ASP A 113 -4.76 23.13 8.01
CA ASP A 113 -4.68 21.69 7.96
C ASP A 113 -3.23 21.30 8.27
N VAL A 114 -2.98 20.88 9.50
CA VAL A 114 -1.69 20.37 9.92
C VAL A 114 -1.62 18.93 9.41
N LYS A 115 -0.76 18.73 8.43
CA LYS A 115 -0.41 17.41 7.96
C LYS A 115 0.48 16.76 9.01
N GLY A 116 0.23 15.47 9.30
CA GLY A 116 1.16 14.70 10.11
C GLY A 116 2.57 14.90 9.58
N TYR A 117 3.57 14.79 10.43
CA TYR A 117 4.95 14.81 10.01
C TYR A 117 5.17 13.72 8.95
N VAL A 118 4.80 14.06 7.73
CA VAL A 118 5.33 13.38 6.57
C VAL A 118 6.76 13.88 6.53
N GLN A 119 7.68 12.99 6.77
CA GLN A 119 9.06 13.30 6.46
C GLN A 119 9.05 13.84 5.04
N GLN A 120 9.22 15.15 4.93
CA GLN A 120 9.22 15.75 3.61
C GLN A 120 10.29 15.03 2.81
N THR A 121 9.93 14.58 1.64
CA THR A 121 10.81 14.16 0.55
C THR A 121 11.76 15.30 0.17
N GLY A 122 12.51 15.78 1.07
CA GLY A 122 13.47 16.89 1.01
C GLY A 122 14.45 16.77 2.14
N VAL A 123 14.11 16.06 3.21
CA VAL A 123 14.99 15.76 4.33
C VAL A 123 15.56 14.36 4.20
N GLY A 124 14.79 13.39 3.64
CA GLY A 124 15.30 12.08 3.28
C GLY A 124 15.02 11.83 1.80
N THR A 125 16.05 11.74 0.97
CA THR A 125 15.88 11.34 -0.44
C THR A 125 15.79 9.84 -0.59
N GLY A 126 16.10 9.07 0.48
CA GLY A 126 16.24 7.62 0.43
C GLY A 126 17.47 7.14 -0.37
N ARG A 127 18.31 8.07 -0.86
CA ARG A 127 19.44 7.75 -1.74
C ARG A 127 20.61 7.10 -1.01
N THR A 128 20.82 7.47 0.25
CA THR A 128 21.84 6.90 1.13
C THR A 128 21.21 6.47 2.45
N PRO A 129 21.87 5.62 3.25
CA PRO A 129 21.35 5.27 4.57
C PRO A 129 21.07 6.48 5.48
N GLN A 130 21.88 7.55 5.35
CA GLN A 130 21.72 8.78 6.11
C GLN A 130 20.58 9.67 5.61
N ASP A 131 20.16 9.46 4.37
CA ASP A 131 19.05 10.15 3.73
C ASP A 131 17.78 9.25 3.69
N ALA A 132 17.68 8.29 4.59
CA ALA A 132 16.55 7.35 4.63
C ALA A 132 15.21 8.10 4.61
N ILE A 133 14.21 7.53 3.94
CA ILE A 133 12.86 8.13 3.83
C ILE A 133 12.24 8.28 5.21
N PHE A 134 12.46 7.30 6.07
CA PHE A 134 12.03 7.33 7.45
C PHE A 134 13.23 7.57 8.38
N LEU A 135 13.23 8.68 9.13
CA LEU A 135 14.27 9.05 10.10
C LEU A 135 13.80 8.93 11.58
N GLY A 136 12.66 8.26 11.81
CA GLY A 136 12.12 8.05 13.15
C GLY A 136 12.96 7.09 13.99
N ASN A 137 12.71 7.11 15.32
CA ASN A 137 13.27 6.10 16.23
C ASN A 137 12.59 4.76 15.94
N GLU A 138 13.12 4.04 14.97
CA GLU A 138 12.85 2.61 14.91
C GLU A 138 13.50 2.00 16.13
N GLY A 139 12.73 1.31 16.94
CA GLY A 139 13.34 0.38 17.87
C GLY A 139 14.21 -0.54 17.02
N GLU A 140 15.51 -0.57 17.28
CA GLU A 140 16.49 -1.42 16.58
C GLU A 140 16.06 -2.90 16.58
N GLU A 141 15.15 -3.27 17.48
CA GLU A 141 14.64 -4.61 17.73
C GLU A 141 13.31 -4.90 16.99
N GLU A 142 12.66 -3.93 16.32
CA GLU A 142 11.39 -4.19 15.61
C GLU A 142 11.65 -5.06 14.37
N PRO A 143 10.87 -6.15 14.20
CA PRO A 143 11.05 -7.04 13.05
C PRO A 143 10.59 -6.38 11.75
N LEU A 144 11.11 -6.89 10.63
CA LEU A 144 10.48 -6.73 9.33
C LEU A 144 9.34 -7.74 9.21
N GLU A 145 8.13 -7.27 8.96
CA GLU A 145 6.95 -8.08 8.72
C GLU A 145 6.45 -7.90 7.29
N ILE A 146 6.24 -8.98 6.56
CA ILE A 146 5.74 -8.98 5.19
C ILE A 146 4.44 -9.77 5.17
N TYR A 147 3.35 -9.09 4.80
CA TYR A 147 2.02 -9.66 4.73
C TYR A 147 1.57 -9.81 3.28
N PHE A 148 1.24 -11.02 2.87
CA PHE A 148 0.50 -11.28 1.63
C PHE A 148 -0.97 -11.37 2.01
N LEU A 149 -1.76 -10.39 1.62
CA LEU A 149 -3.13 -10.28 2.09
C LEU A 149 -4.05 -11.29 1.42
N GLU A 150 -4.93 -11.91 2.20
CA GLU A 150 -5.99 -12.74 1.64
C GLU A 150 -7.08 -11.87 1.04
N MET A 151 -7.31 -11.99 -0.26
CA MET A 151 -8.23 -11.16 -1.01
C MET A 151 -9.60 -11.79 -1.20
N GLN A 152 -10.60 -10.98 -1.53
CA GLN A 152 -11.94 -11.44 -1.85
C GLN A 152 -12.03 -12.02 -3.26
N HIS A 153 -11.26 -11.47 -4.19
CA HIS A 153 -11.18 -11.96 -5.56
C HIS A 153 -10.04 -12.95 -5.73
N ILE A 154 -10.21 -13.91 -6.64
CA ILE A 154 -9.32 -15.09 -6.78
C ILE A 154 -7.91 -14.79 -7.26
N TYR A 155 -7.71 -13.70 -7.99
CA TYR A 155 -6.40 -13.30 -8.55
C TYR A 155 -5.91 -11.97 -8.01
N SER A 156 -6.59 -11.42 -7.02
CA SER A 156 -6.16 -10.16 -6.44
C SER A 156 -4.85 -10.29 -5.67
N ASP A 157 -4.02 -9.28 -5.80
CA ASP A 157 -2.73 -9.19 -5.15
C ASP A 157 -2.62 -7.92 -4.31
N SER A 158 -2.09 -8.06 -3.12
CA SER A 158 -1.67 -6.95 -2.29
C SER A 158 -0.70 -7.44 -1.22
N ILE A 159 0.38 -6.68 -1.05
CA ILE A 159 1.43 -6.97 -0.07
C ILE A 159 1.57 -5.74 0.81
N TYR A 160 1.58 -5.96 2.11
CA TYR A 160 1.90 -4.92 3.07
C TYR A 160 3.19 -5.27 3.80
N ILE A 161 4.08 -4.30 3.92
CA ILE A 161 5.37 -4.47 4.59
C ILE A 161 5.46 -3.46 5.72
N LYS A 162 5.85 -3.93 6.89
CA LYS A 162 6.01 -3.12 8.09
C LYS A 162 7.37 -3.33 8.73
N LYS A 163 8.02 -2.24 9.14
CA LYS A 163 9.21 -2.25 9.98
C LYS A 163 9.17 -1.08 10.96
N GLY A 164 8.83 -1.36 12.21
CA GLY A 164 8.57 -0.27 13.16
C GLY A 164 7.43 0.63 12.67
N ASN A 165 7.73 1.90 12.40
CA ASN A 165 6.77 2.86 11.82
C ASN A 165 6.86 2.99 10.30
N VAL A 166 7.74 2.24 9.64
CA VAL A 166 7.75 2.18 8.17
C VAL A 166 6.61 1.31 7.68
N ASP A 167 5.75 1.86 6.85
CA ASP A 167 4.56 1.24 6.32
C ASP A 167 4.58 1.31 4.78
N ILE A 168 4.61 0.15 4.09
CA ILE A 168 4.67 0.04 2.64
C ILE A 168 3.49 -0.79 2.13
N LEU A 169 2.82 -0.31 1.10
CA LEU A 169 1.77 -1.06 0.41
C LEU A 169 2.14 -1.28 -1.06
N ILE A 170 2.03 -2.51 -1.53
CA ILE A 170 2.25 -2.91 -2.91
C ILE A 170 0.96 -3.53 -3.43
N ASP A 171 0.42 -2.96 -4.51
CA ASP A 171 -0.84 -3.36 -5.14
C ASP A 171 -2.07 -3.34 -4.21
N THR A 172 -3.25 -3.40 -4.78
CA THR A 172 -4.49 -3.15 -4.04
C THR A 172 -5.66 -4.03 -4.48
N GLY A 173 -5.40 -5.05 -5.28
CA GLY A 173 -6.44 -5.94 -5.74
C GLY A 173 -7.52 -5.30 -6.60
N TYR A 174 -8.64 -6.00 -6.75
CA TYR A 174 -9.86 -5.47 -7.37
C TYR A 174 -10.58 -4.47 -6.45
N GLU A 175 -11.55 -3.73 -7.02
CA GLU A 175 -12.34 -2.73 -6.29
C GLU A 175 -12.97 -3.29 -4.99
N ILE A 176 -13.44 -4.54 -5.02
CA ILE A 176 -14.02 -5.22 -3.86
C ILE A 176 -13.02 -5.44 -2.74
N ASP A 177 -11.74 -5.61 -3.07
CA ASP A 177 -10.68 -5.89 -2.11
C ASP A 177 -10.23 -4.64 -1.35
N GLY A 178 -10.38 -3.47 -1.96
CA GLY A 178 -9.94 -2.20 -1.38
C GLY A 178 -10.49 -1.93 0.02
N GLN A 179 -11.72 -2.35 0.33
CA GLN A 179 -12.30 -2.18 1.66
C GLN A 179 -11.63 -3.05 2.73
N TYR A 180 -11.14 -4.23 2.34
CA TYR A 180 -10.40 -5.12 3.24
C TYR A 180 -9.02 -4.58 3.52
N ILE A 181 -8.38 -4.03 2.48
CA ILE A 181 -7.07 -3.39 2.61
C ILE A 181 -7.18 -2.14 3.49
N ASP A 182 -8.17 -1.27 3.29
CA ASP A 182 -8.41 -0.09 4.13
C ASP A 182 -8.56 -0.48 5.61
N LYS A 183 -9.37 -1.52 5.88
CA LYS A 183 -9.51 -2.04 7.24
C LYS A 183 -8.20 -2.61 7.79
N PHE A 184 -7.48 -3.39 6.99
CA PHE A 184 -6.20 -3.96 7.39
C PHE A 184 -5.18 -2.87 7.73
N LEU A 185 -5.08 -1.85 6.88
CA LEU A 185 -4.21 -0.70 7.12
C LEU A 185 -4.59 0.05 8.40
N ALA A 186 -5.89 0.27 8.65
CA ALA A 186 -6.35 0.91 9.88
C ALA A 186 -6.01 0.12 11.17
N GLU A 187 -5.84 -1.21 11.06
CA GLU A 187 -5.46 -2.07 12.17
C GLU A 187 -3.92 -2.18 12.37
N HIS A 188 -3.14 -1.92 11.32
CA HIS A 188 -1.69 -2.19 11.32
C HIS A 188 -0.82 -0.94 11.22
N MET A 189 -1.26 0.10 10.50
CA MET A 189 -0.54 1.37 10.43
C MET A 189 -0.62 2.14 11.74
N THR A 190 0.48 2.77 12.13
CA THR A 190 0.56 3.48 13.41
C THR A 190 0.10 4.94 13.29
N ASP A 191 0.44 5.61 12.20
CA ASP A 191 0.27 7.06 12.00
C ASP A 191 -0.61 7.44 10.81
N GLY A 192 -1.09 6.43 10.04
CA GLY A 192 -1.92 6.65 8.86
C GLY A 192 -1.13 7.13 7.63
N VAL A 193 0.20 7.07 7.68
CA VAL A 193 1.09 7.39 6.56
C VAL A 193 1.59 6.11 5.90
N LEU A 194 1.62 6.08 4.58
CA LEU A 194 2.41 5.10 3.84
C LEU A 194 3.74 5.72 3.46
N ASP A 195 4.85 5.15 3.93
CA ASP A 195 6.19 5.57 3.51
C ASP A 195 6.42 5.28 2.04
N MET A 196 5.83 4.18 1.54
CA MET A 196 5.78 3.91 0.12
C MET A 196 4.47 3.26 -0.31
N PHE A 197 3.98 3.67 -1.47
CA PHE A 197 2.93 2.99 -2.22
C PHE A 197 3.45 2.61 -3.59
N MET A 198 3.38 1.33 -3.95
CA MET A 198 3.81 0.81 -5.24
C MET A 198 2.66 0.15 -5.98
N LEU A 199 2.55 0.44 -7.28
CA LEU A 199 1.66 -0.27 -8.20
C LEU A 199 2.53 -1.01 -9.22
N SER A 200 2.42 -2.33 -9.23
CA SER A 200 3.28 -3.17 -10.08
C SER A 200 2.98 -3.00 -11.56
N HIS A 201 1.73 -3.09 -11.98
CA HIS A 201 1.29 -2.93 -13.37
C HIS A 201 -0.20 -2.55 -13.45
N ALA A 202 -0.77 -2.51 -14.66
CA ALA A 202 -2.08 -1.89 -14.92
C ALA A 202 -3.29 -2.82 -14.78
N ASP A 203 -3.11 -4.09 -14.51
CA ASP A 203 -4.22 -5.05 -14.48
C ASP A 203 -5.13 -4.83 -13.26
N GLY A 204 -6.42 -5.10 -13.44
CA GLY A 204 -7.44 -4.72 -12.48
C GLY A 204 -7.33 -5.40 -11.13
N ASP A 205 -6.75 -6.58 -11.08
CA ASP A 205 -6.48 -7.39 -9.89
C ASP A 205 -5.28 -6.88 -9.05
N HIS A 206 -4.63 -5.83 -9.52
CA HIS A 206 -3.55 -5.14 -8.83
C HIS A 206 -3.91 -3.71 -8.42
N ILE A 207 -4.70 -2.99 -9.25
CA ILE A 207 -4.83 -1.54 -9.09
C ILE A 207 -6.25 -1.04 -8.78
N ASN A 208 -7.29 -1.81 -9.10
CA ASN A 208 -8.66 -1.29 -9.03
C ASN A 208 -9.14 -1.03 -7.60
N GLY A 209 -8.52 -1.67 -6.60
CA GLY A 209 -8.83 -1.46 -5.18
C GLY A 209 -8.30 -0.15 -4.60
N ALA A 210 -7.34 0.51 -5.26
CA ALA A 210 -6.63 1.66 -4.71
C ALA A 210 -7.51 2.81 -4.19
N PRO A 211 -8.59 3.24 -4.88
CA PRO A 211 -9.45 4.29 -4.37
C PRO A 211 -10.07 3.98 -3.00
N ASN A 212 -10.41 2.72 -2.78
CA ASN A 212 -11.00 2.25 -1.51
C ASN A 212 -9.93 1.92 -0.46
N ALA A 213 -8.84 1.27 -0.88
CA ALA A 213 -7.74 0.90 -0.01
C ALA A 213 -7.04 2.12 0.64
N LEU A 214 -6.93 3.21 -0.11
CA LEU A 214 -6.26 4.44 0.34
C LEU A 214 -7.23 5.50 0.88
N LYS A 215 -8.46 5.10 1.22
CA LYS A 215 -9.49 6.05 1.64
C LYS A 215 -9.11 6.78 2.92
N ASN A 216 -8.56 6.06 3.88
CA ASN A 216 -8.17 6.57 5.19
C ASN A 216 -6.65 6.79 5.32
N VAL A 217 -5.89 6.61 4.24
CA VAL A 217 -4.47 6.98 4.19
C VAL A 217 -4.35 8.49 4.11
N SER A 218 -3.70 9.08 5.11
CA SER A 218 -3.56 10.54 5.23
C SER A 218 -2.58 11.08 4.19
N SER A 219 -1.44 10.43 4.02
CA SER A 219 -0.38 10.80 3.08
C SER A 219 0.43 9.60 2.62
N ILE A 220 1.18 9.82 1.55
CA ILE A 220 2.13 8.85 0.99
C ILE A 220 3.43 9.62 0.76
N SER A 221 4.54 9.14 1.32
CA SER A 221 5.85 9.80 1.16
C SER A 221 6.43 9.55 -0.22
N LEU A 222 6.46 8.31 -0.67
CA LEU A 222 6.97 7.87 -1.97
C LEU A 222 5.92 7.05 -2.71
N MET A 223 5.72 7.34 -3.98
CA MET A 223 4.92 6.51 -4.88
C MET A 223 5.77 6.10 -6.08
N ILE A 224 5.81 4.80 -6.36
CA ILE A 224 6.44 4.22 -7.54
C ILE A 224 5.41 3.40 -8.31
N ASP A 225 5.38 3.56 -9.63
CA ASP A 225 4.53 2.71 -10.45
C ASP A 225 5.15 2.40 -11.84
N TYR A 226 4.47 1.57 -12.58
CA TYR A 226 4.88 1.05 -13.89
C TYR A 226 4.91 2.11 -15.01
N GLY A 227 4.51 3.35 -14.79
CA GLY A 227 4.28 4.32 -15.85
C GLY A 227 2.96 4.05 -16.60
N GLY A 228 2.75 4.71 -17.74
CA GLY A 228 1.53 4.51 -18.55
C GLY A 228 0.25 5.15 -17.97
N THR A 229 -0.74 5.37 -18.84
CA THR A 229 -1.95 6.13 -18.49
C THR A 229 -3.22 5.32 -18.45
N ASN A 230 -3.18 4.06 -18.74
CA ASN A 230 -4.37 3.24 -19.05
C ASN A 230 -5.39 3.08 -17.89
N ILE A 231 -5.48 4.05 -16.96
CA ILE A 231 -6.13 3.85 -15.70
C ILE A 231 -6.82 5.12 -15.22
N GLY A 232 -8.07 5.24 -15.51
CA GLY A 232 -8.88 6.39 -15.11
C GLY A 232 -8.81 6.75 -13.63
N SER A 233 -8.76 5.77 -12.74
CA SER A 233 -8.70 5.97 -11.30
C SER A 233 -7.27 6.22 -10.79
N VAL A 234 -6.26 5.53 -11.31
CA VAL A 234 -4.88 5.67 -10.87
C VAL A 234 -4.26 7.00 -11.32
N GLY A 235 -4.57 7.47 -12.54
CA GLY A 235 -4.17 8.82 -12.95
C GLY A 235 -4.69 9.89 -11.99
N THR A 236 -5.92 9.74 -11.50
CA THR A 236 -6.49 10.63 -10.49
C THR A 236 -5.76 10.49 -9.13
N LEU A 237 -5.37 9.29 -8.75
CA LEU A 237 -4.60 9.05 -7.52
C LEU A 237 -3.19 9.66 -7.62
N ARG A 238 -2.49 9.45 -8.73
CA ARG A 238 -1.18 10.08 -8.98
C ARG A 238 -1.24 11.59 -8.75
N GLU A 239 -2.17 12.26 -9.42
CA GLU A 239 -2.34 13.71 -9.30
C GLU A 239 -2.75 14.12 -7.87
N LYS A 240 -3.62 13.35 -7.21
CA LYS A 240 -4.02 13.61 -5.83
C LYS A 240 -2.80 13.63 -4.89
N TYR A 241 -1.95 12.61 -4.97
CA TYR A 241 -0.83 12.48 -4.04
C TYR A 241 0.35 13.37 -4.43
N LYS A 242 0.65 13.56 -5.71
CA LYS A 242 1.62 14.57 -6.18
C LYS A 242 1.26 15.98 -5.68
N ASN A 243 -0.02 16.34 -5.73
CA ASN A 243 -0.50 17.62 -5.20
C ASN A 243 -0.42 17.73 -3.67
N LYS A 244 -0.20 16.61 -2.97
CA LYS A 244 0.04 16.57 -1.52
C LYS A 244 1.53 16.53 -1.16
N GLY A 245 2.42 16.59 -2.14
CA GLY A 245 3.87 16.57 -1.93
C GLY A 245 4.52 15.20 -1.97
N THR A 246 3.77 14.14 -2.32
CA THR A 246 4.33 12.80 -2.52
C THR A 246 5.42 12.81 -3.60
N ALA A 247 6.59 12.26 -3.33
CA ALA A 247 7.59 11.97 -4.35
C ALA A 247 7.04 10.88 -5.27
N TYR A 248 7.00 11.16 -6.56
CA TYR A 248 6.45 10.25 -7.55
C TYR A 248 7.48 9.95 -8.64
N TYR A 249 7.71 8.67 -8.87
CA TYR A 249 8.55 8.17 -9.94
C TYR A 249 7.90 7.00 -10.64
N THR A 250 8.22 6.82 -11.92
CA THR A 250 7.96 5.56 -12.62
C THR A 250 9.14 4.61 -12.43
N ALA A 251 8.93 3.31 -12.60
CA ALA A 251 10.07 2.37 -12.60
C ALA A 251 11.09 2.71 -13.70
N TYR A 252 10.63 3.23 -14.85
CA TYR A 252 11.51 3.76 -15.88
C TYR A 252 12.40 4.90 -15.38
N ASP A 253 11.82 5.86 -14.64
CA ASP A 253 12.59 6.95 -14.05
C ASP A 253 13.69 6.42 -13.13
N CYS A 254 13.35 5.41 -12.31
CA CYS A 254 14.27 4.84 -11.34
C CYS A 254 15.51 4.21 -12.00
N VAL A 255 15.32 3.31 -12.95
CA VAL A 255 16.42 2.60 -13.60
C VAL A 255 17.22 3.46 -14.60
N ASN A 256 16.63 4.56 -15.09
CA ASN A 256 17.29 5.50 -15.97
C ASN A 256 17.79 6.77 -15.27
N PHE A 257 17.65 6.88 -13.96
CA PHE A 257 18.01 8.07 -13.16
C PHE A 257 17.36 9.35 -13.69
N ALA A 258 16.15 9.22 -14.27
CA ALA A 258 15.38 10.34 -14.80
C ALA A 258 14.61 11.05 -13.67
N ASN A 259 14.24 12.31 -13.87
CA ASN A 259 13.43 13.11 -12.94
C ASN A 259 13.97 13.13 -11.50
N ASN A 260 15.28 13.02 -11.30
CA ASN A 260 15.97 12.88 -10.02
C ASN A 260 15.63 11.59 -9.25
N ALA A 261 15.10 10.58 -9.93
CA ALA A 261 14.92 9.26 -9.37
C ALA A 261 16.26 8.52 -9.24
N PHE A 262 16.25 7.42 -8.53
CA PHE A 262 17.36 6.50 -8.36
C PHE A 262 16.82 5.07 -8.21
N ASP A 263 17.65 4.10 -8.42
CA ASP A 263 17.29 2.68 -8.41
C ASP A 263 17.24 2.08 -7.00
N ARG A 264 17.83 2.75 -5.99
CA ARG A 264 17.81 2.32 -4.59
C ARG A 264 17.16 3.35 -3.70
N PHE A 265 16.25 2.91 -2.80
CA PHE A 265 15.58 3.73 -1.80
C PHE A 265 15.76 3.14 -0.41
N TYR A 266 16.37 3.90 0.50
CA TYR A 266 16.50 3.56 1.90
C TYR A 266 15.28 4.05 2.68
N PHE A 267 14.57 3.12 3.34
CA PHE A 267 13.51 3.47 4.30
C PHE A 267 14.11 3.75 5.65
N THR A 268 15.11 2.97 6.06
CA THR A 268 15.94 3.16 7.23
C THR A 268 17.42 2.91 6.87
N GLU A 269 18.35 3.06 7.83
CA GLU A 269 19.77 2.80 7.54
C GLU A 269 20.03 1.36 7.06
N GLU A 270 19.24 0.39 7.52
CA GLU A 270 19.44 -1.03 7.25
C GLU A 270 18.34 -1.66 6.38
N PHE A 271 17.26 -0.92 6.11
CA PHE A 271 16.12 -1.39 5.30
C PHE A 271 15.99 -0.55 4.04
N TYR A 272 16.16 -1.16 2.89
CA TYR A 272 16.12 -0.50 1.58
C TYR A 272 15.51 -1.40 0.51
N MET A 273 15.16 -0.78 -0.61
CA MET A 273 14.60 -1.43 -1.79
C MET A 273 15.45 -1.08 -3.03
N ASP A 274 15.73 -2.07 -3.85
CA ASP A 274 16.32 -1.92 -5.18
C ASP A 274 15.26 -2.11 -6.25
N VAL A 275 15.16 -1.17 -7.20
CA VAL A 275 14.34 -1.28 -8.41
C VAL A 275 15.19 -1.89 -9.50
N LEU A 276 14.75 -3.03 -10.03
CA LEU A 276 15.53 -3.82 -11.00
C LEU A 276 15.22 -3.41 -12.45
N ASP A 277 16.21 -3.40 -13.31
CA ASP A 277 16.05 -3.07 -14.73
C ASP A 277 15.54 -4.27 -15.55
N THR A 278 14.26 -4.26 -15.83
CA THR A 278 13.61 -5.25 -16.72
C THR A 278 13.75 -4.91 -18.20
N THR A 279 14.21 -3.70 -18.55
CA THR A 279 14.14 -3.13 -19.91
C THR A 279 12.74 -3.11 -20.54
N GLN A 280 11.70 -3.40 -19.76
CA GLN A 280 10.31 -3.47 -20.19
C GLN A 280 9.48 -2.27 -19.72
N TYR A 281 10.06 -1.38 -18.89
CA TYR A 281 9.34 -0.26 -18.31
C TYR A 281 8.92 0.78 -19.35
N ILE A 282 7.83 1.46 -19.04
CA ILE A 282 7.23 2.46 -19.94
C ILE A 282 7.78 3.84 -19.61
N GLU A 283 8.48 4.44 -20.57
CA GLU A 283 9.08 5.78 -20.45
C GLU A 283 8.04 6.88 -20.18
N ASN A 284 6.88 6.78 -20.82
CA ASN A 284 5.90 7.88 -20.80
C ASN A 284 4.65 7.49 -20.02
N THR A 285 4.27 8.32 -19.03
CA THR A 285 3.02 8.17 -18.30
C THR A 285 1.78 8.36 -19.18
N ASP A 286 1.92 8.94 -20.37
CA ASP A 286 0.83 9.08 -21.34
C ASP A 286 0.72 7.89 -22.32
N ALA A 287 1.64 6.93 -22.26
CA ALA A 287 1.59 5.74 -23.07
C ALA A 287 0.50 4.77 -22.62
N SER A 288 -0.18 4.15 -23.57
CA SER A 288 -1.10 3.03 -23.29
C SER A 288 -0.33 1.70 -23.34
N GLY A 289 -0.83 0.69 -22.65
CA GLY A 289 -0.36 -0.69 -22.83
C GLY A 289 0.53 -1.24 -21.73
N ALA A 290 0.48 -0.68 -20.52
CA ALA A 290 1.06 -1.35 -19.37
C ALA A 290 0.38 -2.71 -19.13
N SER A 291 1.18 -3.77 -19.03
CA SER A 291 0.73 -5.15 -18.91
C SER A 291 1.72 -5.93 -18.04
N ASN A 292 1.46 -7.22 -17.81
CA ASN A 292 2.30 -8.09 -17.00
C ASN A 292 3.83 -7.94 -17.24
N PRO A 293 4.35 -7.93 -18.49
CA PRO A 293 5.78 -7.74 -18.71
C PRO A 293 6.36 -6.41 -18.19
N ASN A 294 5.51 -5.38 -18.01
CA ASN A 294 5.92 -4.07 -17.54
C ASN A 294 5.87 -3.93 -16.00
N SER A 295 5.58 -5.02 -15.29
CA SER A 295 5.49 -5.00 -13.83
C SER A 295 6.77 -4.50 -13.17
N VAL A 296 6.62 -3.62 -12.19
CA VAL A 296 7.73 -3.13 -11.37
C VAL A 296 8.32 -4.29 -10.58
N SER A 297 9.60 -4.55 -10.76
CA SER A 297 10.35 -5.62 -10.10
C SER A 297 11.32 -5.03 -9.09
N VAL A 298 11.27 -5.50 -7.86
CA VAL A 298 12.07 -4.97 -6.76
C VAL A 298 12.60 -6.07 -5.84
N ILE A 299 13.72 -5.76 -5.17
CA ILE A 299 14.21 -6.53 -4.02
C ILE A 299 14.23 -5.61 -2.82
N PHE A 300 13.52 -5.99 -1.76
CA PHE A 300 13.65 -5.39 -0.44
C PHE A 300 14.75 -6.09 0.33
N ASN A 301 15.59 -5.33 0.98
CA ASN A 301 16.74 -5.82 1.73
C ASN A 301 16.69 -5.28 3.16
N TYR A 302 16.79 -6.17 4.14
CA TYR A 302 16.93 -5.83 5.55
C TYR A 302 18.04 -6.67 6.17
N ARG A 303 19.23 -6.11 6.33
CA ARG A 303 20.44 -6.83 6.72
C ARG A 303 20.69 -8.01 5.77
N ASP A 304 20.69 -9.25 6.30
CA ASP A 304 20.88 -10.48 5.53
C ASP A 304 19.56 -11.06 4.96
N PHE A 305 18.40 -10.48 5.32
CA PHE A 305 17.12 -10.89 4.75
C PHE A 305 16.85 -10.16 3.45
N SER A 306 16.31 -10.86 2.46
CA SER A 306 15.88 -10.25 1.21
C SER A 306 14.56 -10.82 0.69
N PHE A 307 13.77 -9.95 0.07
CA PHE A 307 12.45 -10.27 -0.48
C PHE A 307 12.33 -9.76 -1.93
N PHE A 308 12.11 -10.67 -2.88
CA PHE A 308 11.83 -10.34 -4.27
C PHE A 308 10.32 -10.32 -4.53
N THR A 309 9.86 -9.28 -5.23
CA THR A 309 8.54 -9.22 -5.87
C THR A 309 8.63 -8.52 -7.21
N GLY A 310 7.93 -9.05 -8.21
CA GLY A 310 7.90 -8.53 -9.58
C GLY A 310 6.48 -8.43 -10.15
N GLY A 311 5.44 -8.27 -9.30
CA GLY A 311 4.07 -8.26 -9.80
C GLY A 311 3.77 -9.51 -10.62
N ASP A 312 3.40 -9.32 -11.87
CA ASP A 312 3.01 -10.39 -12.79
C ASP A 312 3.97 -10.55 -13.98
N ILE A 313 5.28 -10.33 -13.74
CA ILE A 313 6.28 -10.55 -14.78
C ILE A 313 6.17 -11.93 -15.39
N THR A 314 6.52 -12.00 -16.67
CA THR A 314 6.52 -13.23 -17.47
C THR A 314 7.92 -13.77 -17.66
N GLU A 315 8.07 -15.00 -18.17
CA GLU A 315 9.37 -15.59 -18.50
C GLU A 315 10.24 -14.67 -19.36
N SER A 316 9.66 -13.87 -20.27
CA SER A 316 10.42 -12.92 -21.07
C SER A 316 11.02 -11.79 -20.24
N THR A 317 10.34 -11.36 -19.19
CA THR A 317 10.84 -10.33 -18.26
C THR A 317 11.85 -10.93 -17.28
N GLU A 318 11.60 -12.14 -16.78
CA GLU A 318 12.57 -12.89 -15.98
C GLU A 318 13.91 -13.06 -16.70
N GLN A 319 13.85 -13.37 -18.03
CA GLN A 319 15.04 -13.47 -18.85
C GLN A 319 15.79 -12.12 -18.96
N LYS A 320 15.07 -11.00 -19.05
CA LYS A 320 15.68 -9.67 -19.07
C LYS A 320 16.37 -9.34 -17.75
N LEU A 321 15.74 -9.69 -16.64
CA LEU A 321 16.38 -9.53 -15.32
C LEU A 321 17.67 -10.35 -15.22
N LEU A 322 17.68 -11.59 -15.71
CA LEU A 322 18.89 -12.42 -15.75
C LEU A 322 20.00 -11.86 -16.68
N GLU A 323 19.61 -11.14 -17.73
CA GLU A 323 20.56 -10.52 -18.68
C GLU A 323 21.14 -9.19 -18.15
N ASN A 324 20.36 -8.42 -17.38
CA ASN A 324 20.71 -7.04 -17.03
C ASN A 324 21.18 -6.87 -15.59
N GLU A 325 20.84 -7.80 -14.69
CA GLU A 325 21.08 -7.68 -13.26
C GLU A 325 22.00 -8.80 -12.74
N GLU A 326 22.83 -8.46 -11.77
CA GLU A 326 23.50 -9.46 -10.92
C GLU A 326 22.57 -9.84 -9.78
N LEU A 327 21.61 -10.72 -10.06
CA LEU A 327 20.58 -11.10 -9.10
C LEU A 327 21.16 -11.91 -7.92
N PRO A 328 20.93 -11.48 -6.66
CA PRO A 328 21.35 -12.24 -5.48
C PRO A 328 20.41 -13.43 -5.21
N GLU A 329 20.86 -14.36 -4.38
CA GLU A 329 19.94 -15.28 -3.73
C GLU A 329 19.01 -14.50 -2.79
N VAL A 330 17.75 -14.91 -2.66
CA VAL A 330 16.75 -14.23 -1.81
C VAL A 330 16.19 -15.14 -0.73
N THR A 331 15.81 -14.56 0.39
CA THR A 331 15.17 -15.30 1.47
C THR A 331 13.72 -15.62 1.14
N LEU A 332 12.98 -14.62 0.69
CA LEU A 332 11.56 -14.74 0.34
C LEU A 332 11.33 -14.34 -1.12
N PHE A 333 10.50 -15.09 -1.82
CA PHE A 333 10.15 -14.84 -3.21
C PHE A 333 8.64 -14.85 -3.39
N LYS A 334 8.07 -13.74 -3.89
CA LYS A 334 6.69 -13.78 -4.41
C LYS A 334 6.70 -14.46 -5.76
N SER A 335 5.96 -15.55 -5.89
CA SER A 335 5.73 -16.19 -7.18
C SER A 335 5.03 -15.22 -8.14
N PRO A 336 5.68 -14.78 -9.23
CA PRO A 336 5.07 -13.84 -10.16
C PRO A 336 3.82 -14.39 -10.81
N HIS A 337 2.90 -13.49 -11.19
CA HIS A 337 1.69 -13.77 -11.91
C HIS A 337 0.89 -14.92 -11.26
N HIS A 338 0.74 -14.83 -9.93
CA HIS A 338 -0.01 -15.78 -9.11
C HIS A 338 0.42 -17.26 -9.30
N GLY A 339 1.65 -17.49 -9.72
CA GLY A 339 2.13 -18.84 -10.10
C GLY A 339 1.67 -19.29 -11.49
N SER A 340 1.49 -18.38 -12.45
CA SER A 340 1.18 -18.70 -13.84
C SER A 340 2.22 -19.64 -14.47
N HIS A 341 1.78 -20.44 -15.46
CA HIS A 341 2.68 -21.29 -16.24
C HIS A 341 3.72 -20.49 -17.05
N GLY A 342 3.41 -19.25 -17.43
CA GLY A 342 4.27 -18.34 -18.21
C GLY A 342 5.21 -17.52 -17.34
N SER A 343 5.37 -17.85 -16.07
CA SER A 343 6.25 -17.21 -15.10
C SER A 343 6.95 -18.28 -14.25
N ASN A 344 7.88 -17.88 -13.38
CA ASN A 344 8.62 -18.80 -12.53
C ASN A 344 9.52 -19.75 -13.35
N SER A 345 10.27 -19.23 -14.28
CA SER A 345 11.21 -20.03 -15.08
C SER A 345 12.25 -20.71 -14.19
N GLN A 346 12.70 -21.90 -14.61
CA GLN A 346 13.61 -22.68 -13.78
C GLN A 346 14.95 -21.98 -13.60
N GLU A 347 15.44 -21.24 -14.59
CA GLU A 347 16.69 -20.51 -14.53
C GLU A 347 16.59 -19.36 -13.52
N PHE A 348 15.51 -18.57 -13.57
CA PHE A 348 15.25 -17.49 -12.65
C PHE A 348 15.14 -17.98 -11.19
N LEU A 349 14.38 -19.06 -10.96
CA LEU A 349 14.26 -19.70 -9.66
C LEU A 349 15.59 -20.28 -9.14
N ASN A 350 16.42 -20.82 -10.02
CA ASN A 350 17.74 -21.34 -9.62
C ASN A 350 18.71 -20.22 -9.26
N THR A 351 18.63 -19.07 -9.93
CA THR A 351 19.48 -17.90 -9.67
C THR A 351 19.09 -17.25 -8.36
N LEU A 352 17.82 -16.92 -8.16
CA LEU A 352 17.32 -16.33 -6.91
C LEU A 352 17.32 -17.32 -5.73
N ASN A 353 17.31 -18.61 -6.01
CA ASN A 353 17.40 -19.71 -5.04
C ASN A 353 16.69 -19.46 -3.69
N PRO A 354 15.37 -19.11 -3.70
CA PRO A 354 14.67 -18.65 -2.51
C PRO A 354 14.61 -19.70 -1.40
N LYS A 355 14.61 -19.25 -0.14
CA LYS A 355 14.34 -20.11 1.02
C LYS A 355 12.84 -20.33 1.25
N ALA A 356 12.02 -19.39 0.83
CA ALA A 356 10.56 -19.53 0.84
C ALA A 356 9.95 -18.92 -0.40
N VAL A 357 8.83 -19.50 -0.85
CA VAL A 357 8.00 -18.98 -1.92
C VAL A 357 6.59 -18.71 -1.39
N ALA A 358 6.10 -17.50 -1.60
CA ALA A 358 4.73 -17.11 -1.34
C ALA A 358 3.94 -17.00 -2.67
N ILE A 359 2.78 -17.65 -2.74
CA ILE A 359 1.89 -17.60 -3.88
C ILE A 359 0.65 -16.79 -3.48
N SER A 360 0.53 -15.61 -4.07
CA SER A 360 -0.63 -14.74 -3.88
C SER A 360 -1.67 -15.07 -4.95
N ALA A 361 -2.59 -15.95 -4.62
CA ALA A 361 -3.66 -16.38 -5.52
C ALA A 361 -4.80 -17.01 -4.73
N ALA A 362 -6.03 -16.72 -5.10
CA ALA A 362 -7.25 -17.29 -4.59
C ALA A 362 -7.46 -17.25 -3.07
N ARG A 363 -8.63 -16.83 -2.67
CA ARG A 363 -9.15 -17.04 -1.33
C ARG A 363 -9.67 -18.46 -1.19
N ALA A 364 -9.38 -19.16 -0.10
CA ALA A 364 -10.11 -20.37 0.24
C ALA A 364 -11.60 -20.03 0.45
N GLY A 365 -12.48 -20.80 -0.14
CA GLY A 365 -13.90 -20.51 -0.13
C GLY A 365 -14.42 -19.81 -1.37
N GLN A 366 -13.56 -19.23 -2.17
CA GLN A 366 -13.88 -18.86 -3.53
C GLN A 366 -13.28 -19.92 -4.47
N TYR A 367 -14.07 -20.92 -4.81
CA TYR A 367 -13.92 -21.75 -5.99
C TYR A 367 -12.72 -22.70 -6.09
N ASN A 368 -11.53 -22.41 -5.56
CA ASN A 368 -10.33 -22.97 -6.13
C ASN A 368 -9.52 -23.83 -5.17
N ALA A 369 -9.87 -23.83 -3.91
CA ALA A 369 -9.16 -24.64 -2.92
C ALA A 369 -9.52 -26.14 -2.96
N VAL A 370 -10.56 -26.51 -3.67
CA VAL A 370 -11.01 -27.90 -3.75
C VAL A 370 -11.10 -28.37 -5.19
N PRO A 371 -10.29 -29.37 -5.58
CA PRO A 371 -10.38 -29.95 -6.92
C PRO A 371 -11.71 -30.63 -7.12
N SER A 372 -12.36 -30.42 -8.27
CA SER A 372 -13.54 -31.14 -8.64
C SER A 372 -13.22 -32.59 -9.02
N SER A 373 -14.11 -33.49 -8.72
CA SER A 373 -14.01 -34.90 -9.11
C SER A 373 -14.02 -35.15 -10.62
N THR A 374 -14.46 -34.14 -11.37
CA THR A 374 -14.40 -34.14 -12.83
C THR A 374 -13.58 -32.98 -13.30
N PRO A 375 -12.45 -33.18 -14.00
CA PRO A 375 -11.72 -32.11 -14.64
C PRO A 375 -12.59 -31.50 -15.72
N SER A 376 -13.48 -30.59 -15.38
CA SER A 376 -14.24 -29.85 -16.36
C SER A 376 -13.58 -28.50 -16.56
N LYS A 377 -13.66 -27.95 -17.77
CA LYS A 377 -13.14 -26.62 -18.12
C LYS A 377 -13.73 -25.47 -17.28
N ASN A 378 -14.81 -25.77 -16.56
CA ASN A 378 -15.49 -24.80 -15.69
C ASN A 378 -15.13 -25.02 -14.21
N ASN A 379 -14.13 -25.79 -13.96
CA ASN A 379 -13.73 -26.11 -12.62
C ASN A 379 -12.84 -25.02 -12.09
N THR A 380 -13.24 -24.50 -11.02
CA THR A 380 -12.63 -23.36 -10.38
C THR A 380 -11.29 -23.67 -9.73
N TYR A 381 -11.02 -24.92 -9.42
CA TYR A 381 -9.67 -25.35 -9.11
C TYR A 381 -9.04 -25.92 -10.37
N ASN A 382 -8.42 -25.04 -11.13
CA ASN A 382 -7.83 -25.45 -12.38
C ASN A 382 -6.45 -26.07 -12.14
N LEU A 383 -6.45 -27.38 -11.93
CA LEU A 383 -5.24 -28.20 -11.88
C LEU A 383 -4.69 -28.52 -13.29
N ASP A 384 -5.26 -27.91 -14.34
CA ASP A 384 -4.66 -28.01 -15.66
C ASP A 384 -3.25 -27.37 -15.62
N ALA A 385 -2.29 -28.11 -16.15
CA ALA A 385 -0.89 -27.71 -16.13
C ALA A 385 -0.62 -26.30 -16.68
N ARG A 386 -1.53 -25.75 -17.49
CA ARG A 386 -1.35 -24.49 -18.20
C ARG A 386 -2.39 -23.40 -17.96
N SER A 387 -3.49 -23.68 -17.34
CA SER A 387 -4.62 -22.74 -17.32
C SER A 387 -5.05 -22.32 -15.91
N GLY A 388 -4.34 -22.74 -14.88
CA GLY A 388 -4.61 -22.37 -13.49
C GLY A 388 -3.60 -21.44 -12.88
N HIS A 389 -4.00 -20.77 -11.81
CA HIS A 389 -3.12 -19.99 -10.95
C HIS A 389 -3.31 -20.48 -9.50
N PRO A 390 -2.31 -21.11 -8.90
CA PRO A 390 -1.02 -21.48 -9.51
C PRO A 390 -1.14 -22.65 -10.48
N ALA A 391 -0.37 -22.60 -11.57
CA ALA A 391 -0.28 -23.68 -12.54
C ALA A 391 0.61 -24.82 -12.01
N ALA A 392 0.25 -26.06 -12.32
CA ALA A 392 1.02 -27.23 -11.88
C ALA A 392 2.47 -27.21 -12.40
N GLU A 393 2.69 -26.69 -13.63
CA GLU A 393 4.04 -26.53 -14.19
C GLU A 393 4.89 -25.55 -13.40
N ALA A 394 4.30 -24.39 -12.99
CA ALA A 394 5.00 -23.42 -12.15
C ALA A 394 5.36 -24.01 -10.78
N ILE A 395 4.42 -24.70 -10.15
CA ILE A 395 4.66 -25.40 -8.87
C ILE A 395 5.78 -26.45 -9.01
N GLN A 396 5.83 -27.19 -10.09
CA GLN A 396 6.92 -28.15 -10.35
C GLN A 396 8.27 -27.46 -10.47
N ARG A 397 8.33 -26.30 -11.16
CA ARG A 397 9.58 -25.51 -11.25
C ARG A 397 10.01 -24.96 -9.89
N ILE A 398 9.07 -24.42 -9.12
CA ILE A 398 9.32 -23.90 -7.77
C ILE A 398 9.92 -25.01 -6.88
N TYR A 399 9.33 -26.21 -6.85
CA TYR A 399 9.85 -27.31 -6.03
C TYR A 399 11.18 -27.92 -6.53
N ARG A 400 11.65 -27.54 -7.71
CA ARG A 400 12.99 -27.90 -8.22
C ARG A 400 14.05 -26.86 -7.88
N ALA A 401 13.69 -25.68 -7.41
CA ALA A 401 14.66 -24.70 -6.94
C ALA A 401 15.49 -25.31 -5.78
N PRO A 402 16.81 -25.09 -5.73
CA PRO A 402 17.70 -25.86 -4.84
C PRO A 402 17.30 -25.81 -3.38
N ASN A 403 17.04 -24.63 -2.81
CA ASN A 403 16.62 -24.49 -1.41
C ASN A 403 15.22 -25.08 -1.18
N ILE A 404 14.26 -24.77 -2.06
CA ILE A 404 12.87 -25.26 -1.93
C ILE A 404 12.80 -26.77 -2.02
N SER A 405 13.63 -27.40 -2.86
CA SER A 405 13.67 -28.88 -2.96
C SER A 405 14.06 -29.56 -1.65
N GLN A 406 14.76 -28.85 -0.75
CA GLN A 406 15.23 -29.33 0.54
C GLN A 406 14.27 -29.00 1.68
N ASN A 407 13.80 -27.73 1.76
CA ASN A 407 13.02 -27.22 2.89
C ASN A 407 11.49 -27.25 2.67
N LEU A 408 11.05 -27.28 1.38
CA LEU A 408 9.64 -27.37 0.97
C LEU A 408 8.79 -26.15 1.39
N ASN A 409 9.38 -25.02 1.67
CA ASN A 409 8.73 -23.80 2.14
C ASN A 409 8.00 -23.07 1.00
N VAL A 410 6.85 -23.58 0.59
CA VAL A 410 5.93 -22.96 -0.36
C VAL A 410 4.59 -22.75 0.33
N TYR A 411 4.13 -21.50 0.34
CA TYR A 411 2.92 -21.09 1.03
C TYR A 411 1.94 -20.44 0.04
N TRP A 412 0.65 -20.51 0.31
CA TRP A 412 -0.38 -20.07 -0.61
C TRP A 412 -1.59 -19.50 0.13
N ASN A 413 -2.08 -18.31 -0.25
CA ASN A 413 -3.23 -17.66 0.40
C ASN A 413 -4.47 -18.55 0.49
N ALA A 414 -4.77 -19.35 -0.56
CA ALA A 414 -5.91 -20.24 -0.54
C ALA A 414 -5.88 -21.26 0.59
N VAL A 415 -4.69 -21.61 1.08
CA VAL A 415 -4.48 -22.57 2.17
C VAL A 415 -4.24 -21.83 3.50
N ASN A 416 -3.46 -20.76 3.48
CA ASN A 416 -2.93 -20.13 4.68
C ASN A 416 -3.65 -18.83 5.06
N GLY A 417 -4.56 -18.31 4.22
CA GLY A 417 -5.18 -17.02 4.44
C GLY A 417 -4.21 -15.87 4.20
N THR A 418 -4.29 -14.82 4.99
CA THR A 418 -3.24 -13.81 5.02
C THR A 418 -1.97 -14.44 5.58
N MET A 419 -0.90 -14.36 4.81
CA MET A 419 0.40 -14.95 5.15
C MET A 419 1.31 -13.86 5.69
N LYS A 420 1.90 -14.07 6.86
CA LYS A 420 2.87 -13.17 7.48
C LYS A 420 4.23 -13.86 7.59
N PHE A 421 5.25 -13.21 7.06
CA PHE A 421 6.65 -13.58 7.22
C PHE A 421 7.31 -12.54 8.10
N THR A 422 8.04 -12.97 9.12
CA THR A 422 8.70 -12.08 10.09
C THR A 422 10.18 -12.41 10.16
N SER A 423 11.04 -11.40 10.02
CA SER A 423 12.50 -11.51 10.14
C SER A 423 13.08 -10.39 11.00
N TYR A 424 14.14 -10.71 11.72
CA TYR A 424 14.96 -9.76 12.49
C TYR A 424 16.25 -9.37 11.75
N GLY A 425 16.29 -9.67 10.45
CA GLY A 425 17.40 -9.31 9.56
C GLY A 425 18.38 -10.46 9.29
N GLU A 426 18.20 -11.62 9.91
CA GLU A 426 18.92 -12.83 9.49
C GLU A 426 18.35 -13.36 8.18
N ASN A 427 19.16 -14.08 7.43
CA ASN A 427 18.70 -14.79 6.24
C ASN A 427 17.80 -15.98 6.63
N ASP A 428 16.74 -15.68 7.38
CA ASP A 428 15.73 -16.62 7.87
C ASP A 428 14.43 -15.87 8.20
N PHE A 429 13.37 -16.60 8.51
CA PHE A 429 12.05 -16.05 8.81
C PHE A 429 11.24 -16.98 9.71
N THR A 430 10.25 -16.41 10.41
CA THR A 430 9.12 -17.16 10.96
C THR A 430 7.89 -16.93 10.09
N PHE A 431 6.97 -17.89 10.06
CA PHE A 431 5.77 -17.85 9.25
C PHE A 431 4.51 -18.01 10.10
N GLU A 432 3.51 -17.18 9.81
CA GLU A 432 2.17 -17.28 10.36
C GLU A 432 1.13 -17.15 9.25
N GLY A 433 0.10 -18.00 9.28
CA GLY A 433 -1.08 -17.87 8.42
C GLY A 433 -2.29 -17.45 9.26
N SER A 434 -3.13 -16.57 8.74
CA SER A 434 -4.37 -16.18 9.42
C SER A 434 -5.37 -17.32 9.54
N ARG A 435 -5.15 -18.36 8.76
CA ARG A 435 -5.97 -19.55 8.73
C ARG A 435 -5.10 -20.79 8.72
N THR A 436 -5.57 -21.81 9.40
CA THR A 436 -5.03 -23.16 9.30
C THR A 436 -6.04 -24.03 8.53
N MET A 437 -5.55 -24.93 7.71
CA MET A 437 -6.39 -25.88 7.03
C MET A 437 -7.00 -26.85 8.05
N ARG A 438 -8.33 -26.87 8.15
CA ARG A 438 -9.05 -27.78 9.05
C ARG A 438 -9.36 -29.13 8.43
N GLY A 439 -9.46 -29.16 7.12
CA GLY A 439 -9.79 -30.34 6.37
C GLY A 439 -9.75 -30.08 4.87
N TYR A 440 -10.14 -31.06 4.10
CA TYR A 440 -10.35 -30.92 2.68
C TYR A 440 -11.66 -31.57 2.27
N TYR A 441 -12.26 -31.06 1.23
CA TYR A 441 -13.50 -31.60 0.72
C TYR A 441 -13.21 -32.77 -0.19
N ASP A 442 -13.70 -33.96 0.16
CA ASP A 442 -13.53 -35.18 -0.65
C ASP A 442 -14.72 -35.37 -1.59
N LEU A 443 -14.59 -34.86 -2.79
CA LEU A 443 -15.62 -34.94 -3.83
C LEU A 443 -15.87 -36.38 -4.35
N THR A 444 -14.98 -37.32 -4.05
CA THR A 444 -15.13 -38.69 -4.51
C THR A 444 -16.17 -39.45 -3.71
N LEU A 445 -16.48 -39.01 -2.50
CA LEU A 445 -17.35 -39.73 -1.58
C LEU A 445 -18.84 -39.38 -1.73
N THR A 446 -19.19 -38.23 -2.26
CA THR A 446 -20.56 -37.71 -2.10
C THR A 446 -21.21 -37.19 -3.36
N GLY A 447 -20.48 -36.89 -4.41
CA GLY A 447 -21.04 -36.33 -5.64
C GLY A 447 -21.70 -34.95 -5.49
N GLY A 448 -21.54 -34.31 -4.34
CA GLY A 448 -22.09 -33.01 -4.06
C GLY A 448 -21.21 -31.85 -4.55
N THR A 449 -21.72 -30.63 -4.48
CA THR A 449 -20.99 -29.43 -4.84
C THR A 449 -20.48 -28.80 -3.56
N PRO A 450 -19.16 -28.60 -3.38
CA PRO A 450 -18.62 -27.90 -2.22
C PRO A 450 -19.04 -26.44 -2.24
N VAL A 451 -19.46 -25.95 -1.09
CA VAL A 451 -19.80 -24.54 -0.86
C VAL A 451 -19.08 -24.08 0.39
N TRP A 452 -18.45 -22.95 0.30
CA TRP A 452 -17.82 -22.34 1.46
C TRP A 452 -18.87 -21.90 2.49
N ASN A 453 -18.65 -22.28 3.72
CA ASN A 453 -19.46 -21.87 4.85
C ASN A 453 -18.65 -20.93 5.76
N GLU A 454 -19.01 -19.64 5.77
CA GLU A 454 -18.33 -18.61 6.56
C GLU A 454 -18.45 -18.84 8.08
N GLN A 455 -19.46 -19.55 8.55
CA GLN A 455 -19.68 -19.79 9.98
C GLN A 455 -18.72 -20.82 10.54
N ILE A 456 -18.42 -21.84 9.75
CA ILE A 456 -17.46 -22.89 10.14
C ILE A 456 -16.06 -22.66 9.56
N GLN A 457 -15.90 -21.66 8.72
CA GLN A 457 -14.66 -21.34 8.00
C GLN A 457 -14.12 -22.55 7.21
N ASP A 458 -15.03 -23.30 6.56
CA ASP A 458 -14.71 -24.48 5.79
C ASP A 458 -15.78 -24.78 4.73
N PHE A 459 -15.55 -25.83 3.91
CA PHE A 459 -16.51 -26.24 2.90
C PHE A 459 -17.55 -27.22 3.44
N GLU A 460 -18.78 -27.07 3.00
CA GLU A 460 -19.86 -28.01 3.22
C GLU A 460 -20.42 -28.55 1.91
N ASN A 461 -21.11 -29.68 1.96
CA ASN A 461 -21.83 -30.20 0.82
C ASN A 461 -23.20 -29.52 0.69
N LYS A 462 -23.39 -28.75 -0.37
CA LYS A 462 -24.63 -28.00 -0.62
C LYS A 462 -25.86 -28.93 -0.84
N VAL A 463 -25.66 -30.16 -1.30
CA VAL A 463 -26.77 -31.09 -1.61
C VAL A 463 -27.29 -31.78 -0.37
N THR A 464 -26.42 -32.22 0.50
CA THR A 464 -26.79 -33.02 1.68
C THR A 464 -26.77 -32.24 2.98
N GLY A 465 -26.11 -31.07 3.01
CA GLY A 465 -25.88 -30.31 4.25
C GLY A 465 -24.93 -31.00 5.24
N GLU A 466 -24.30 -32.12 4.80
CA GLU A 466 -23.37 -32.87 5.62
C GLU A 466 -21.93 -32.34 5.41
N GLU A 467 -21.17 -32.36 6.46
CA GLU A 467 -19.74 -32.10 6.43
C GLU A 467 -19.01 -33.23 5.73
N ASN A 468 -18.57 -33.00 4.50
CA ASN A 468 -17.93 -34.01 3.64
C ASN A 468 -16.43 -33.76 3.46
N TYR A 469 -15.77 -33.40 4.53
CA TYR A 469 -14.33 -33.18 4.54
C TYR A 469 -13.67 -34.00 5.65
N LYS A 470 -12.41 -34.32 5.45
CA LYS A 470 -11.61 -34.94 6.50
C LYS A 470 -11.02 -33.85 7.39
N LEU A 471 -11.36 -33.89 8.67
CA LEU A 471 -10.77 -33.02 9.66
C LEU A 471 -9.30 -33.39 9.88
N HIS A 472 -8.46 -32.40 9.88
CA HIS A 472 -7.06 -32.46 10.28
C HIS A 472 -6.88 -31.66 11.55
N GLU A 473 -5.82 -32.00 12.29
CA GLU A 473 -5.38 -31.13 13.36
C GLU A 473 -5.09 -29.73 12.81
N SER A 474 -5.53 -28.72 13.54
CA SER A 474 -5.28 -27.34 13.16
C SER A 474 -3.78 -27.07 13.11
N LYS A 475 -3.24 -26.87 11.93
CA LYS A 475 -1.84 -26.50 11.69
C LYS A 475 -1.72 -25.71 10.39
N VAL A 476 -0.64 -24.97 10.30
CA VAL A 476 -0.25 -24.32 9.05
C VAL A 476 0.31 -25.38 8.10
N PHE A 477 -0.14 -25.36 6.85
CA PHE A 477 0.31 -26.27 5.81
C PHE A 477 1.17 -25.53 4.79
N THR A 478 2.25 -26.19 4.38
CA THR A 478 2.92 -25.86 3.13
C THR A 478 2.08 -26.32 1.95
N PHE A 479 2.33 -25.76 0.79
CA PHE A 479 1.65 -26.20 -0.44
C PHE A 479 1.84 -27.70 -0.69
N ARG A 480 3.03 -28.26 -0.40
CA ARG A 480 3.32 -29.69 -0.55
C ARG A 480 2.50 -30.56 0.40
N GLU A 481 2.35 -30.17 1.63
CA GLU A 481 1.47 -30.87 2.57
C GLU A 481 0.03 -30.86 2.10
N TYR A 482 -0.43 -29.71 1.57
CA TYR A 482 -1.76 -29.60 0.97
C TYR A 482 -1.95 -30.55 -0.23
N ILE A 483 -0.97 -30.70 -1.14
CA ILE A 483 -1.04 -31.62 -2.28
C ILE A 483 -1.37 -33.06 -1.83
N GLN A 484 -0.90 -33.49 -0.68
CA GLN A 484 -1.16 -34.85 -0.17
C GLN A 484 -2.65 -35.11 0.09
N TYR A 485 -3.45 -34.08 0.29
CA TYR A 485 -4.88 -34.18 0.51
C TYR A 485 -5.69 -34.12 -0.79
N LEU A 486 -5.06 -33.84 -1.91
CA LEU A 486 -5.74 -33.88 -3.22
C LEU A 486 -6.14 -35.31 -3.56
N PRO A 487 -7.26 -35.51 -4.32
CA PRO A 487 -7.62 -36.77 -4.85
C PRO A 487 -6.47 -37.44 -5.63
N GLU A 488 -6.37 -38.75 -5.56
CA GLU A 488 -5.27 -39.52 -6.20
C GLU A 488 -5.11 -39.18 -7.68
N TRP A 489 -6.22 -39.07 -8.41
CA TRP A 489 -6.19 -38.71 -9.82
C TRP A 489 -5.50 -37.36 -10.06
N ALA A 490 -5.79 -36.35 -9.22
CA ALA A 490 -5.19 -35.01 -9.35
C ALA A 490 -3.69 -35.03 -9.01
N ARG A 491 -3.31 -35.74 -7.93
CA ARG A 491 -1.91 -35.94 -7.59
C ARG A 491 -1.14 -36.64 -8.69
N THR A 492 -1.66 -37.74 -9.17
CA THR A 492 -1.00 -38.54 -10.21
C THR A 492 -0.85 -37.78 -11.53
N GLN A 493 -1.86 -37.01 -11.90
CA GLN A 493 -1.87 -36.26 -13.14
C GLN A 493 -0.98 -35.01 -13.11
N TYR A 494 -1.06 -34.22 -12.05
CA TYR A 494 -0.46 -32.90 -12.01
C TYR A 494 0.77 -32.81 -11.12
N TYR A 495 0.87 -33.70 -10.13
CA TYR A 495 1.94 -33.71 -9.16
C TYR A 495 2.54 -35.10 -8.98
N PRO A 496 2.98 -35.78 -10.06
CA PRO A 496 3.38 -37.20 -10.01
C PRO A 496 4.61 -37.47 -9.11
N ASN A 497 5.33 -36.44 -8.75
CA ASN A 497 6.57 -36.53 -7.97
C ASN A 497 6.41 -36.05 -6.51
N TYR A 498 5.18 -35.85 -6.04
CA TYR A 498 4.91 -35.27 -4.71
C TYR A 498 4.06 -36.16 -3.83
#